data_26b29614789101f392906c792221162c
#
_entry.id   26b29614789101f392906c792221162c
#
_cell.length_a   1.000
_cell.length_b   1.000
_cell.length_c   1.000
_cell.angle_alpha   90.00
_cell.angle_beta   90.00
_cell.angle_gamma   90.00
#
_symmetry.space_group_name_H-M   'P 1'
#
loop_
_entity.id
_entity.type
_entity.pdbx_description
1 polymer ?
#
loop_
_entity_poly.entity_id
_entity_poly.type
_entity_poly.pdbx_seq_one_letter_code
_entity_poly.pdbx_strand_id
1 'polypeptide(L)'
;MSILETPAMPMACTVDDEAIAALHAAHTVQTAAFAADRSPSIAVRRERLHALIGMMTTNRERISAAVASDFGAHPVPASDLIEVLGVIGRAHYVLDRLEDWMAPQPRDMDPAVFGTAHAHVAYQPKGVVGNIVPWNFPFDLSIGPLTEMLAAGNRVIIKPSEYTPACADLLAEMIAAAFDPDLVTVAVGGLALARAFSSVAWDHLLYTGSPDVGRQVMAAAAANLTPVTLELGGKCPAILTPGSVTATNVESVIGTKIIKNGQMCVSVDYALVPRGEVETFVGHARAFMDRAAPDYAQGSDCTGMISPRHYDRIADMLSEARDRQTRIVPLSSDEGIGAATRCLPIVLAIDPASDLRIMREEIFGPILPVVPYDDLDAAIAYVNGGERPLGLYVFGDDPTVTDQVLAATTSGGASVNTCAVQSALPSMGFGGSGMSGMGRHHGIEGFREFSNQRGVFVRGAGDMIDTFYAPYTKAAAVVAAAFNAL
;
A
#
# COMPACT_ATOMS: atom_id res chain seq x y z
N MET A 1 25.50 -46.79 40.31
CA MET A 1 25.20 -46.79 38.86
C MET A 1 25.05 -45.35 38.47
N SER A 2 26.07 -44.76 37.90
CA SER A 2 26.10 -43.36 37.44
C SER A 2 25.42 -43.32 36.06
N ILE A 3 24.35 -42.55 35.92
CA ILE A 3 23.71 -42.27 34.63
C ILE A 3 24.55 -41.17 33.98
N LEU A 4 25.30 -41.54 32.94
CA LEU A 4 26.00 -40.60 32.05
C LEU A 4 24.95 -39.81 31.29
N GLU A 5 24.81 -38.53 31.61
CA GLU A 5 24.10 -37.56 30.78
C GLU A 5 24.84 -37.44 29.44
N THR A 6 24.20 -37.84 28.35
CA THR A 6 24.66 -37.59 26.99
C THR A 6 24.54 -36.10 26.74
N PRO A 7 25.60 -35.36 26.35
CA PRO A 7 25.47 -33.96 26.02
C PRO A 7 24.53 -33.82 24.79
N ALA A 8 23.54 -32.98 24.92
CA ALA A 8 22.68 -32.61 23.80
C ALA A 8 23.56 -32.03 22.68
N MET A 9 23.53 -32.64 21.51
CA MET A 9 24.14 -32.07 20.31
C MET A 9 23.56 -30.70 20.07
N PRO A 10 24.34 -29.66 19.75
CA PRO A 10 23.83 -28.39 19.37
C PRO A 10 22.92 -28.57 18.13
N MET A 11 21.65 -28.15 18.21
CA MET A 11 20.79 -28.12 17.05
C MET A 11 21.50 -27.32 15.95
N ALA A 12 21.59 -27.88 14.74
CA ALA A 12 22.12 -27.16 13.59
C ALA A 12 21.28 -25.90 13.40
N CYS A 13 21.92 -24.73 13.35
CA CYS A 13 21.29 -23.47 13.07
C CYS A 13 20.60 -23.55 11.70
N THR A 14 19.33 -23.18 11.62
CA THR A 14 18.61 -23.15 10.34
C THR A 14 18.92 -21.86 9.60
N VAL A 15 18.70 -21.83 8.30
CA VAL A 15 18.86 -20.60 7.48
C VAL A 15 18.03 -19.44 8.04
N ASP A 16 16.84 -19.72 8.55
CA ASP A 16 16.00 -18.71 9.18
C ASP A 16 16.56 -18.21 10.52
N ASP A 17 17.24 -19.06 11.32
CA ASP A 17 17.87 -18.64 12.59
C ASP A 17 19.03 -17.67 12.34
N GLU A 18 19.83 -17.90 11.29
CA GLU A 18 20.91 -16.99 10.87
C GLU A 18 20.34 -15.66 10.38
N ALA A 19 19.26 -15.68 9.58
CA ALA A 19 18.58 -14.47 9.09
C ALA A 19 17.96 -13.66 10.23
N ILE A 20 17.38 -14.32 11.25
CA ILE A 20 16.85 -13.67 12.44
C ILE A 20 17.97 -13.03 13.26
N ALA A 21 19.08 -13.70 13.45
CA ALA A 21 20.25 -13.13 14.14
C ALA A 21 20.80 -11.90 13.39
N ALA A 22 20.90 -11.97 12.05
CA ALA A 22 21.31 -10.86 11.20
C ALA A 22 20.34 -9.67 11.28
N LEU A 23 19.03 -9.92 11.31
CA LEU A 23 18.01 -8.88 11.52
C LEU A 23 18.23 -8.11 12.83
N HIS A 24 18.41 -8.82 13.95
CA HIS A 24 18.64 -8.18 15.24
C HIS A 24 19.96 -7.40 15.29
N ALA A 25 21.02 -7.92 14.65
CA ALA A 25 22.27 -7.22 14.53
C ALA A 25 22.13 -5.92 13.70
N ALA A 26 21.47 -5.98 12.55
CA ALA A 26 21.19 -4.82 11.70
C ALA A 26 20.35 -3.76 12.45
N HIS A 27 19.30 -4.18 13.16
CA HIS A 27 18.48 -3.28 13.98
C HIS A 27 19.32 -2.59 15.06
N THR A 28 20.21 -3.32 15.74
CA THR A 28 21.12 -2.75 16.75
C THR A 28 22.07 -1.72 16.15
N VAL A 29 22.67 -2.02 14.99
CA VAL A 29 23.56 -1.11 14.27
C VAL A 29 22.82 0.17 13.85
N GLN A 30 21.62 0.04 13.26
CA GLN A 30 20.83 1.19 12.83
C GLN A 30 20.35 2.03 14.02
N THR A 31 19.98 1.41 15.14
CA THR A 31 19.60 2.12 16.37
C THR A 31 20.76 2.95 16.92
N ALA A 32 21.97 2.39 16.95
CA ALA A 32 23.17 3.12 17.37
C ALA A 32 23.51 4.28 16.43
N ALA A 33 23.42 4.04 15.12
CA ALA A 33 23.67 5.07 14.11
C ALA A 33 22.61 6.19 14.15
N PHE A 34 21.35 5.86 14.40
CA PHE A 34 20.30 6.87 14.63
C PHE A 34 20.56 7.68 15.90
N ALA A 35 21.02 7.06 16.97
CA ALA A 35 21.37 7.77 18.21
C ALA A 35 22.53 8.77 17.99
N ALA A 36 23.44 8.50 17.06
CA ALA A 36 24.56 9.37 16.71
C ALA A 36 24.13 10.54 15.77
N ASP A 37 23.17 10.33 14.87
CA ASP A 37 22.62 11.35 13.97
C ASP A 37 21.08 11.24 13.93
N ARG A 38 20.44 11.98 14.83
CA ARG A 38 18.97 11.98 14.99
C ARG A 38 18.25 12.91 14.01
N SER A 39 18.95 13.76 13.31
CA SER A 39 18.33 14.78 12.45
C SER A 39 19.24 15.10 11.26
N PRO A 40 19.34 14.19 10.28
CA PRO A 40 20.16 14.41 9.10
C PRO A 40 19.69 15.67 8.35
N SER A 41 20.66 16.45 7.86
CA SER A 41 20.38 17.68 7.14
C SER A 41 19.63 17.43 5.84
N ILE A 42 19.00 18.47 5.28
CA ILE A 42 18.35 18.39 3.97
C ILE A 42 19.31 17.95 2.86
N ALA A 43 20.58 18.38 2.92
CA ALA A 43 21.59 17.95 1.95
C ALA A 43 21.82 16.45 1.98
N VAL A 44 21.94 15.84 3.17
CA VAL A 44 22.10 14.42 3.37
C VAL A 44 20.86 13.66 2.89
N ARG A 45 19.65 14.16 3.17
CA ARG A 45 18.41 13.51 2.70
C ARG A 45 18.28 13.56 1.19
N ARG A 46 18.66 14.69 0.54
CA ARG A 46 18.71 14.80 -0.92
C ARG A 46 19.72 13.82 -1.53
N GLU A 47 20.91 13.68 -0.93
CA GLU A 47 21.91 12.71 -1.37
C GLU A 47 21.37 11.26 -1.35
N ARG A 48 20.69 10.86 -0.26
CA ARG A 48 20.05 9.56 -0.13
C ARG A 48 18.99 9.30 -1.21
N LEU A 49 18.16 10.31 -1.52
CA LEU A 49 17.16 10.19 -2.58
C LEU A 49 17.78 10.14 -3.98
N HIS A 50 18.87 10.86 -4.23
CA HIS A 50 19.63 10.74 -5.49
C HIS A 50 20.29 9.35 -5.64
N ALA A 51 20.81 8.78 -4.55
CA ALA A 51 21.33 7.42 -4.55
C ALA A 51 20.25 6.39 -4.89
N LEU A 52 19.03 6.55 -4.33
CA LEU A 52 17.87 5.73 -4.67
C LEU A 52 17.51 5.81 -6.15
N ILE A 53 17.43 7.01 -6.73
CA ILE A 53 17.15 7.21 -8.16
C ILE A 53 18.22 6.56 -9.02
N GLY A 54 19.50 6.76 -8.68
CA GLY A 54 20.62 6.15 -9.40
C GLY A 54 20.56 4.62 -9.35
N MET A 55 20.28 4.04 -8.19
CA MET A 55 20.09 2.61 -7.98
C MET A 55 18.99 2.04 -8.89
N MET A 56 17.82 2.66 -8.92
CA MET A 56 16.68 2.21 -9.73
C MET A 56 16.99 2.33 -11.23
N THR A 57 17.59 3.45 -11.64
CA THR A 57 17.94 3.70 -13.06
C THR A 57 18.94 2.68 -13.57
N THR A 58 19.99 2.39 -12.81
CA THR A 58 21.06 1.49 -13.21
C THR A 58 20.60 0.02 -13.30
N ASN A 59 19.62 -0.38 -12.49
CA ASN A 59 19.18 -1.77 -12.41
C ASN A 59 17.88 -2.06 -13.19
N ARG A 60 17.38 -1.15 -14.01
CA ARG A 60 16.11 -1.28 -14.75
C ARG A 60 15.92 -2.66 -15.40
N GLU A 61 16.89 -3.10 -16.21
CA GLU A 61 16.79 -4.37 -16.95
C GLU A 61 16.81 -5.58 -15.99
N ARG A 62 17.60 -5.50 -14.93
CA ARG A 62 17.68 -6.55 -13.90
C ARG A 62 16.37 -6.67 -13.12
N ILE A 63 15.74 -5.54 -12.79
CA ILE A 63 14.43 -5.48 -12.13
C ILE A 63 13.39 -6.19 -13.00
N SER A 64 13.27 -5.81 -14.27
CA SER A 64 12.31 -6.43 -15.18
C SER A 64 12.55 -7.94 -15.35
N ALA A 65 13.81 -8.37 -15.42
CA ALA A 65 14.16 -9.79 -15.51
C ALA A 65 13.80 -10.57 -14.22
N ALA A 66 14.06 -10.00 -13.05
CA ALA A 66 13.72 -10.62 -11.76
C ALA A 66 12.20 -10.77 -11.58
N VAL A 67 11.43 -9.73 -11.91
CA VAL A 67 9.96 -9.78 -11.86
C VAL A 67 9.42 -10.85 -12.81
N ALA A 68 9.90 -10.89 -14.06
CA ALA A 68 9.49 -11.91 -15.02
C ALA A 68 9.85 -13.34 -14.57
N SER A 69 11.00 -13.52 -13.91
CA SER A 69 11.43 -14.80 -13.35
C SER A 69 10.47 -15.31 -12.27
N ASP A 70 10.11 -14.46 -11.31
CA ASP A 70 9.27 -14.86 -10.17
C ASP A 70 7.81 -15.12 -10.60
N PHE A 71 7.26 -14.30 -11.50
CA PHE A 71 5.90 -14.48 -12.00
C PHE A 71 5.77 -15.54 -13.10
N GLY A 72 6.89 -16.03 -13.68
CA GLY A 72 6.90 -16.97 -14.79
C GLY A 72 6.57 -16.35 -16.15
N ALA A 73 5.85 -15.23 -16.18
CA ALA A 73 5.62 -14.32 -17.30
C ALA A 73 5.28 -12.94 -16.75
N HIS A 74 5.86 -11.88 -17.32
CA HIS A 74 5.49 -10.50 -17.01
C HIS A 74 6.00 -9.56 -18.11
N PRO A 75 5.17 -8.61 -18.57
CA PRO A 75 5.57 -7.65 -19.61
C PRO A 75 6.69 -6.71 -19.11
N VAL A 76 7.80 -6.64 -19.82
CA VAL A 76 8.91 -5.72 -19.52
C VAL A 76 8.43 -4.25 -19.44
N PRO A 77 7.60 -3.73 -20.38
CA PRO A 77 7.12 -2.35 -20.30
C PRO A 77 6.28 -2.08 -19.03
N ALA A 78 5.57 -3.08 -18.51
CA ALA A 78 4.80 -2.94 -17.26
C ALA A 78 5.72 -2.84 -16.04
N SER A 79 6.80 -3.64 -15.98
CA SER A 79 7.85 -3.48 -14.95
C SER A 79 8.49 -2.10 -15.03
N ASP A 80 8.91 -1.68 -16.22
CA ASP A 80 9.55 -0.38 -16.42
C ASP A 80 8.67 0.78 -15.98
N LEU A 81 7.39 0.73 -16.32
CA LEU A 81 6.45 1.81 -16.00
C LEU A 81 6.16 1.89 -14.50
N ILE A 82 5.87 0.76 -13.87
CA ILE A 82 5.37 0.73 -12.48
C ILE A 82 6.52 0.58 -11.49
N GLU A 83 7.35 -0.49 -11.64
CA GLU A 83 8.38 -0.82 -10.65
C GLU A 83 9.61 0.11 -10.72
N VAL A 84 9.84 0.79 -11.86
CA VAL A 84 11.02 1.64 -12.06
C VAL A 84 10.65 3.10 -12.21
N LEU A 85 9.94 3.49 -13.29
CA LEU A 85 9.63 4.90 -13.58
C LEU A 85 8.68 5.50 -12.56
N GLY A 86 7.70 4.74 -12.05
CA GLY A 86 6.80 5.17 -10.98
C GLY A 86 7.58 5.57 -9.72
N VAL A 87 8.50 4.71 -9.30
CA VAL A 87 9.37 4.95 -8.13
C VAL A 87 10.30 6.15 -8.33
N ILE A 88 10.96 6.23 -9.49
CA ILE A 88 11.86 7.36 -9.83
C ILE A 88 11.08 8.67 -9.86
N GLY A 89 9.89 8.69 -10.50
CA GLY A 89 9.03 9.87 -10.55
C GLY A 89 8.59 10.33 -9.16
N ARG A 90 8.27 9.39 -8.28
CA ARG A 90 7.94 9.66 -6.87
C ARG A 90 9.12 10.27 -6.10
N ALA A 91 10.33 9.73 -6.29
CA ALA A 91 11.52 10.26 -5.64
C ALA A 91 11.85 11.69 -6.12
N HIS A 92 11.68 11.99 -7.40
CA HIS A 92 11.82 13.36 -7.92
C HIS A 92 10.75 14.29 -7.33
N TYR A 93 9.49 13.86 -7.25
CA TYR A 93 8.42 14.64 -6.64
C TYR A 93 8.73 15.01 -5.18
N VAL A 94 9.28 14.07 -4.42
CA VAL A 94 9.68 14.29 -3.02
C VAL A 94 10.88 15.25 -2.95
N LEU A 95 11.90 15.09 -3.80
CA LEU A 95 13.07 15.98 -3.86
C LEU A 95 12.69 17.44 -4.07
N ASP A 96 11.74 17.69 -4.98
CA ASP A 96 11.27 19.05 -5.31
C ASP A 96 10.56 19.74 -4.14
N ARG A 97 10.03 18.96 -3.18
CA ARG A 97 9.19 19.43 -2.07
C ARG A 97 9.80 19.23 -0.69
N LEU A 98 10.95 18.58 -0.62
CA LEU A 98 11.57 18.17 0.64
C LEU A 98 11.81 19.36 1.59
N GLU A 99 12.23 20.50 1.05
CA GLU A 99 12.50 21.70 1.84
C GLU A 99 11.23 22.23 2.50
N ASP A 100 10.15 22.34 1.73
CA ASP A 100 8.84 22.79 2.22
C ASP A 100 8.26 21.80 3.26
N TRP A 101 8.45 20.49 3.03
CA TRP A 101 7.95 19.47 3.97
C TRP A 101 8.72 19.44 5.28
N MET A 102 10.03 19.73 5.24
CA MET A 102 10.87 19.81 6.44
C MET A 102 10.68 21.13 7.20
N ALA A 103 10.13 22.17 6.56
CA ALA A 103 9.97 23.47 7.20
C ALA A 103 9.03 23.37 8.42
N PRO A 104 9.38 24.01 9.55
CA PRO A 104 8.50 24.11 10.70
C PRO A 104 7.16 24.75 10.32
N GLN A 105 6.05 24.09 10.71
CA GLN A 105 4.70 24.56 10.38
C GLN A 105 4.13 25.42 11.50
N PRO A 106 3.96 26.74 11.30
CA PRO A 106 3.40 27.63 12.32
C PRO A 106 2.02 27.16 12.79
N ARG A 107 1.68 27.49 14.04
CA ARG A 107 0.37 27.29 14.64
C ARG A 107 -0.14 28.61 15.17
N ASP A 108 -1.42 28.87 14.93
CA ASP A 108 -2.11 30.07 15.43
C ASP A 108 -2.19 30.05 16.93
N MET A 109 -2.04 31.24 17.53
CA MET A 109 -2.19 31.45 18.96
C MET A 109 -2.87 32.80 19.18
N ASP A 110 -3.63 32.90 20.30
CA ASP A 110 -4.26 34.15 20.72
C ASP A 110 -3.19 35.08 21.34
N PRO A 111 -2.85 36.24 20.71
CA PRO A 111 -1.87 37.16 21.25
C PRO A 111 -2.30 37.77 22.59
N ALA A 112 -3.60 37.83 22.88
CA ALA A 112 -4.10 38.34 24.17
C ALA A 112 -3.73 37.41 25.34
N VAL A 113 -3.57 36.11 25.05
CA VAL A 113 -3.19 35.10 26.06
C VAL A 113 -1.69 34.82 26.05
N PHE A 114 -1.09 34.74 24.86
CA PHE A 114 0.29 34.26 24.68
C PHE A 114 1.31 35.39 24.33
N GLY A 115 0.85 36.64 24.21
CA GLY A 115 1.72 37.78 23.90
C GLY A 115 2.47 37.60 22.58
N THR A 116 3.80 37.71 22.64
CA THR A 116 4.70 37.55 21.46
C THR A 116 5.25 36.13 21.33
N ALA A 117 4.68 35.15 22.04
CA ALA A 117 5.07 33.74 21.90
C ALA A 117 4.78 33.23 20.48
N HIS A 118 5.45 32.16 20.08
CA HIS A 118 5.14 31.47 18.83
C HIS A 118 5.17 29.96 19.01
N ALA A 119 4.37 29.25 18.20
CA ALA A 119 4.32 27.79 18.20
C ALA A 119 4.41 27.26 16.78
N HIS A 120 5.03 26.09 16.64
CA HIS A 120 5.11 25.38 15.36
C HIS A 120 5.15 23.86 15.59
N VAL A 121 4.88 23.10 14.52
CA VAL A 121 5.18 21.68 14.46
C VAL A 121 6.48 21.49 13.68
N ALA A 122 7.43 20.79 14.29
CA ALA A 122 8.67 20.35 13.66
C ALA A 122 8.56 18.85 13.33
N TYR A 123 9.02 18.46 12.14
CA TYR A 123 9.04 17.07 11.69
C TYR A 123 10.42 16.47 11.97
N GLN A 124 10.46 15.46 12.81
CA GLN A 124 11.68 14.74 13.19
C GLN A 124 11.60 13.30 12.66
N PRO A 125 12.72 12.66 12.31
CA PRO A 125 12.73 11.23 12.05
C PRO A 125 12.15 10.45 13.24
N LYS A 126 11.41 9.39 12.99
CA LYS A 126 10.98 8.46 14.05
C LYS A 126 12.15 7.66 14.59
N GLY A 127 12.99 7.13 13.71
CA GLY A 127 14.14 6.29 14.08
C GLY A 127 14.43 5.19 13.10
N VAL A 128 14.35 3.93 13.53
CA VAL A 128 14.50 2.75 12.69
C VAL A 128 13.12 2.21 12.31
N VAL A 129 12.84 2.19 11.02
CA VAL A 129 11.55 1.78 10.46
C VAL A 129 11.67 0.40 9.82
N GLY A 130 10.74 -0.50 10.16
CA GLY A 130 10.57 -1.78 9.47
C GLY A 130 9.59 -1.65 8.31
N ASN A 131 9.87 -2.32 7.17
CA ASN A 131 8.96 -2.40 6.02
C ASN A 131 8.78 -3.86 5.58
N ILE A 132 7.62 -4.45 5.83
CA ILE A 132 7.25 -5.80 5.35
C ILE A 132 6.49 -5.67 4.05
N VAL A 133 7.05 -6.23 2.99
CA VAL A 133 6.63 -6.02 1.60
C VAL A 133 5.96 -7.27 1.03
N PRO A 134 4.84 -7.14 0.31
CA PRO A 134 4.20 -8.25 -0.40
C PRO A 134 4.90 -8.56 -1.72
N TRP A 135 4.39 -9.56 -2.41
CA TRP A 135 4.97 -10.09 -3.63
C TRP A 135 4.48 -9.41 -4.92
N ASN A 136 3.35 -8.70 -4.90
CA ASN A 136 2.68 -8.26 -6.13
C ASN A 136 3.38 -7.09 -6.85
N PHE A 137 4.03 -6.19 -6.14
CA PHE A 137 4.89 -5.12 -6.66
C PHE A 137 6.17 -5.04 -5.83
N PRO A 138 7.12 -5.98 -6.03
CA PRO A 138 8.24 -6.17 -5.10
C PRO A 138 9.17 -4.97 -5.00
N PHE A 139 9.40 -4.22 -6.07
CA PHE A 139 10.25 -3.02 -6.03
C PHE A 139 9.47 -1.75 -5.70
N ASP A 140 8.29 -1.54 -6.28
CA ASP A 140 7.48 -0.36 -5.98
C ASP A 140 7.11 -0.30 -4.49
N LEU A 141 6.65 -1.41 -3.90
CA LEU A 141 6.25 -1.45 -2.48
C LEU A 141 7.44 -1.56 -1.50
N SER A 142 8.65 -1.88 -2.00
CA SER A 142 9.88 -1.80 -1.21
C SER A 142 10.46 -0.39 -1.23
N ILE A 143 10.69 0.15 -2.42
CA ILE A 143 11.46 1.37 -2.65
C ILE A 143 10.57 2.61 -2.65
N GLY A 144 9.30 2.47 -3.08
CA GLY A 144 8.34 3.55 -3.01
C GLY A 144 8.22 4.13 -1.60
N PRO A 145 7.76 3.38 -0.58
CA PRO A 145 7.70 3.88 0.79
C PRO A 145 9.08 4.26 1.38
N LEU A 146 10.17 3.60 0.96
CA LEU A 146 11.54 3.96 1.35
C LEU A 146 11.84 5.42 0.98
N THR A 147 11.26 5.94 -0.11
CA THR A 147 11.45 7.34 -0.53
C THR A 147 11.01 8.32 0.57
N GLU A 148 9.81 8.17 1.11
CA GLU A 148 9.31 9.04 2.19
C GLU A 148 9.99 8.74 3.54
N MET A 149 10.36 7.48 3.81
CA MET A 149 11.12 7.13 5.01
C MET A 149 12.50 7.81 5.03
N LEU A 150 13.23 7.83 3.90
CA LEU A 150 14.51 8.53 3.77
C LEU A 150 14.33 10.05 3.76
N ALA A 151 13.28 10.56 3.13
CA ALA A 151 12.91 11.98 3.16
C ALA A 151 12.62 12.47 4.59
N ALA A 152 11.92 11.68 5.39
CA ALA A 152 11.70 11.94 6.81
C ALA A 152 12.98 11.80 7.67
N GLY A 153 14.04 11.17 7.12
CA GLY A 153 15.35 11.03 7.76
C GLY A 153 15.55 9.75 8.55
N ASN A 154 14.69 8.76 8.38
CA ASN A 154 14.75 7.48 9.09
C ASN A 154 15.86 6.56 8.55
N ARG A 155 16.11 5.49 9.29
CA ARG A 155 16.86 4.30 8.91
C ARG A 155 15.86 3.18 8.67
N VAL A 156 16.13 2.27 7.73
CA VAL A 156 15.11 1.33 7.27
C VAL A 156 15.65 -0.09 7.12
N ILE A 157 14.90 -1.06 7.61
CA ILE A 157 15.09 -2.47 7.27
C ILE A 157 13.88 -2.95 6.49
N ILE A 158 14.12 -3.56 5.31
CA ILE A 158 13.08 -4.05 4.41
C ILE A 158 13.05 -5.57 4.49
N LYS A 159 11.88 -6.17 4.65
CA LYS A 159 11.65 -7.61 4.54
C LYS A 159 10.81 -7.88 3.30
N PRO A 160 11.43 -8.27 2.16
CA PRO A 160 10.69 -8.65 0.96
C PRO A 160 9.95 -9.98 1.14
N SER A 161 9.02 -10.26 0.23
CA SER A 161 8.24 -11.49 0.24
C SER A 161 9.08 -12.71 -0.16
N GLU A 162 8.86 -13.83 0.50
CA GLU A 162 9.41 -15.15 0.13
C GLU A 162 8.81 -15.72 -1.16
N TYR A 163 7.72 -15.16 -1.66
CA TYR A 163 7.12 -15.56 -2.94
C TYR A 163 7.83 -14.97 -4.16
N THR A 164 8.73 -14.00 -3.96
CA THR A 164 9.50 -13.34 -5.01
C THR A 164 11.01 -13.42 -4.72
N PRO A 165 11.61 -14.63 -4.73
CA PRO A 165 13.01 -14.81 -4.33
C PRO A 165 14.01 -14.11 -5.25
N ALA A 166 13.80 -14.11 -6.57
CA ALA A 166 14.70 -13.42 -7.50
C ALA A 166 14.67 -11.89 -7.29
N CYS A 167 13.47 -11.32 -7.03
CA CYS A 167 13.34 -9.91 -6.68
C CYS A 167 13.96 -9.61 -5.31
N ALA A 168 13.79 -10.49 -4.32
CA ALA A 168 14.32 -10.31 -2.97
C ALA A 168 15.86 -10.29 -2.96
N ASP A 169 16.49 -11.23 -3.68
CA ASP A 169 17.95 -11.31 -3.82
C ASP A 169 18.49 -10.08 -4.54
N LEU A 170 17.87 -9.70 -5.66
CA LEU A 170 18.25 -8.50 -6.40
C LEU A 170 18.09 -7.22 -5.56
N LEU A 171 16.98 -7.09 -4.81
CA LEU A 171 16.75 -5.95 -3.93
C LEU A 171 17.85 -5.85 -2.86
N ALA A 172 18.23 -6.98 -2.25
CA ALA A 172 19.32 -7.01 -1.27
C ALA A 172 20.65 -6.57 -1.87
N GLU A 173 20.98 -7.04 -3.07
CA GLU A 173 22.19 -6.63 -3.79
C GLU A 173 22.18 -5.14 -4.13
N MET A 174 21.08 -4.63 -4.69
CA MET A 174 20.93 -3.23 -5.08
C MET A 174 21.06 -2.30 -3.87
N ILE A 175 20.40 -2.62 -2.76
CA ILE A 175 20.46 -1.83 -1.53
C ILE A 175 21.87 -1.83 -0.94
N ALA A 176 22.52 -2.98 -0.87
CA ALA A 176 23.89 -3.09 -0.35
C ALA A 176 24.93 -2.34 -1.20
N ALA A 177 24.66 -2.17 -2.50
CA ALA A 177 25.52 -1.40 -3.40
C ALA A 177 25.31 0.13 -3.30
N ALA A 178 24.10 0.57 -2.89
CA ALA A 178 23.70 1.98 -2.90
C ALA A 178 23.74 2.66 -1.52
N PHE A 179 23.62 1.89 -0.44
CA PHE A 179 23.48 2.40 0.92
C PHE A 179 24.37 1.65 1.92
N ASP A 180 24.85 2.38 2.91
CA ASP A 180 25.51 1.76 4.06
C ASP A 180 24.49 0.91 4.86
N PRO A 181 24.89 -0.23 5.42
CA PRO A 181 23.97 -1.13 6.14
C PRO A 181 23.39 -0.51 7.41
N ASP A 182 24.02 0.53 7.95
CA ASP A 182 23.50 1.31 9.07
C ASP A 182 22.40 2.29 8.66
N LEU A 183 22.14 2.48 7.35
CA LEU A 183 21.07 3.33 6.81
C LEU A 183 19.91 2.50 6.24
N VAL A 184 20.18 1.60 5.28
CA VAL A 184 19.17 0.73 4.68
C VAL A 184 19.73 -0.70 4.58
N THR A 185 18.94 -1.68 5.02
CA THR A 185 19.28 -3.10 4.96
C THR A 185 18.07 -3.91 4.49
N VAL A 186 18.32 -5.02 3.82
CA VAL A 186 17.28 -5.98 3.42
C VAL A 186 17.45 -7.28 4.20
N ALA A 187 16.39 -7.73 4.86
CA ALA A 187 16.31 -8.99 5.58
C ALA A 187 15.59 -10.04 4.71
N VAL A 188 16.36 -10.90 4.04
CA VAL A 188 15.82 -11.96 3.18
C VAL A 188 15.63 -13.24 3.99
N GLY A 189 14.44 -13.84 3.91
CA GLY A 189 14.11 -15.09 4.59
C GLY A 189 12.63 -15.42 4.56
N GLY A 190 12.27 -16.57 5.13
CA GLY A 190 10.93 -17.14 5.09
C GLY A 190 9.98 -16.63 6.18
N LEU A 191 8.96 -17.46 6.46
CA LEU A 191 7.90 -17.12 7.42
C LEU A 191 8.41 -16.94 8.86
N ALA A 192 9.44 -17.69 9.27
CA ALA A 192 9.98 -17.54 10.62
C ALA A 192 10.64 -16.16 10.79
N LEU A 193 11.41 -15.70 9.79
CA LEU A 193 11.95 -14.35 9.77
C LEU A 193 10.82 -13.28 9.77
N ALA A 194 9.74 -13.46 8.99
CA ALA A 194 8.64 -12.52 8.97
C ALA A 194 7.96 -12.35 10.34
N ARG A 195 7.80 -13.45 11.08
CA ARG A 195 7.29 -13.43 12.47
C ARG A 195 8.24 -12.72 13.41
N ALA A 196 9.54 -13.04 13.35
CA ALA A 196 10.55 -12.36 14.15
C ALA A 196 10.59 -10.86 13.83
N PHE A 197 10.56 -10.50 12.56
CA PHE A 197 10.52 -9.10 12.09
C PHE A 197 9.36 -8.33 12.68
N SER A 198 8.15 -8.91 12.71
CA SER A 198 6.96 -8.28 13.30
C SER A 198 7.07 -8.03 14.80
N SER A 199 7.98 -8.74 15.49
CA SER A 199 8.19 -8.66 16.95
C SER A 199 9.37 -7.78 17.36
N VAL A 200 10.13 -7.20 16.40
CA VAL A 200 11.21 -6.25 16.72
C VAL A 200 10.59 -4.94 17.23
N ALA A 201 11.28 -4.29 18.15
CA ALA A 201 10.88 -3.00 18.72
C ALA A 201 11.21 -1.85 17.75
N TRP A 202 10.46 -1.76 16.65
CA TRP A 202 10.60 -0.70 15.67
C TRP A 202 10.11 0.64 16.21
N ASP A 203 10.69 1.74 15.74
CA ASP A 203 10.11 3.09 15.95
C ASP A 203 8.87 3.32 15.07
N HIS A 204 8.73 2.54 13.99
CA HIS A 204 7.52 2.41 13.17
C HIS A 204 7.60 1.14 12.32
N LEU A 205 6.46 0.52 12.02
CA LEU A 205 6.39 -0.66 11.16
C LEU A 205 5.33 -0.45 10.07
N LEU A 206 5.77 -0.48 8.80
CA LEU A 206 4.88 -0.58 7.64
C LEU A 206 4.71 -2.04 7.26
N TYR A 207 3.47 -2.46 7.10
CA TYR A 207 3.10 -3.75 6.54
C TYR A 207 2.15 -3.57 5.37
N THR A 208 2.44 -4.20 4.25
CA THR A 208 1.54 -4.31 3.10
C THR A 208 1.24 -5.78 2.84
N GLY A 209 -0.05 -6.15 2.76
CA GLY A 209 -0.47 -7.53 2.51
C GLY A 209 -1.92 -7.84 2.89
N SER A 210 -2.21 -9.09 3.24
CA SER A 210 -3.58 -9.50 3.57
C SER A 210 -4.04 -9.00 4.95
N PRO A 211 -5.35 -8.73 5.14
CA PRO A 211 -5.90 -8.33 6.43
C PRO A 211 -5.64 -9.33 7.57
N ASP A 212 -5.64 -10.63 7.27
CA ASP A 212 -5.42 -11.68 8.28
C ASP A 212 -3.98 -11.65 8.83
N VAL A 213 -3.00 -11.44 7.96
CA VAL A 213 -1.60 -11.27 8.38
C VAL A 213 -1.40 -9.90 9.04
N GLY A 214 -2.05 -8.85 8.54
CA GLY A 214 -2.01 -7.51 9.14
C GLY A 214 -2.43 -7.49 10.60
N ARG A 215 -3.49 -8.25 10.97
CA ARG A 215 -3.90 -8.43 12.37
C ARG A 215 -2.80 -9.08 13.22
N GLN A 216 -2.08 -10.08 12.68
CA GLN A 216 -0.98 -10.75 13.38
C GLN A 216 0.22 -9.81 13.56
N VAL A 217 0.56 -9.04 12.53
CA VAL A 217 1.64 -8.02 12.59
C VAL A 217 1.31 -6.97 13.64
N MET A 218 0.10 -6.43 13.63
CA MET A 218 -0.36 -5.45 14.62
C MET A 218 -0.32 -6.01 16.05
N ALA A 219 -0.77 -7.25 16.24
CA ALA A 219 -0.72 -7.91 17.55
C ALA A 219 0.71 -8.12 18.05
N ALA A 220 1.65 -8.50 17.17
CA ALA A 220 3.06 -8.65 17.52
C ALA A 220 3.71 -7.29 17.87
N ALA A 221 3.44 -6.25 17.07
CA ALA A 221 3.95 -4.89 17.28
C ALA A 221 3.45 -4.27 18.59
N ALA A 222 2.24 -4.59 19.02
CA ALA A 222 1.63 -4.07 20.25
C ALA A 222 2.45 -4.40 21.53
N ALA A 223 3.18 -5.51 21.53
CA ALA A 223 4.04 -5.87 22.68
C ALA A 223 5.13 -4.83 22.97
N ASN A 224 5.58 -4.11 21.95
CA ASN A 224 6.60 -3.07 22.02
C ASN A 224 6.04 -1.65 21.90
N LEU A 225 4.71 -1.48 21.82
CA LEU A 225 4.04 -0.21 21.50
C LEU A 225 4.53 0.38 20.17
N THR A 226 4.96 -0.46 19.24
CA THR A 226 5.39 -0.05 17.90
C THR A 226 4.20 0.48 17.11
N PRO A 227 4.22 1.75 16.64
CA PRO A 227 3.20 2.26 15.74
C PRO A 227 3.22 1.52 14.41
N VAL A 228 2.05 1.22 13.84
CA VAL A 228 1.95 0.50 12.58
C VAL A 228 1.19 1.31 11.52
N THR A 229 1.67 1.21 10.28
CA THR A 229 0.90 1.53 9.08
C THR A 229 0.57 0.21 8.40
N LEU A 230 -0.71 -0.04 8.15
CA LEU A 230 -1.20 -1.28 7.54
C LEU A 230 -1.86 -0.95 6.19
N GLU A 231 -1.26 -1.44 5.12
CA GLU A 231 -1.80 -1.36 3.76
C GLU A 231 -2.34 -2.73 3.37
N LEU A 232 -3.66 -2.84 3.40
CA LEU A 232 -4.34 -4.13 3.26
C LEU A 232 -5.17 -4.16 1.98
N GLY A 233 -5.64 -5.35 1.62
CA GLY A 233 -6.51 -5.53 0.47
C GLY A 233 -7.96 -5.17 0.76
N GLY A 234 -8.82 -5.55 -0.15
CA GLY A 234 -10.26 -5.39 -0.06
C GLY A 234 -10.95 -5.59 -1.41
N LYS A 235 -12.27 -5.60 -1.42
CA LYS A 235 -13.06 -5.74 -2.64
C LYS A 235 -13.36 -4.37 -3.23
N CYS A 236 -12.48 -3.86 -4.10
CA CYS A 236 -12.60 -2.54 -4.73
C CYS A 236 -13.74 -2.52 -5.77
N PRO A 237 -14.84 -1.76 -5.58
CA PRO A 237 -15.93 -1.64 -6.51
C PRO A 237 -15.65 -0.67 -7.66
N ALA A 238 -16.20 -0.98 -8.85
CA ALA A 238 -16.46 0.01 -9.89
C ALA A 238 -17.98 0.19 -10.03
N ILE A 239 -18.48 1.39 -9.79
CA ILE A 239 -19.89 1.74 -9.93
C ILE A 239 -20.07 2.51 -11.24
N LEU A 240 -20.74 1.90 -12.22
CA LEU A 240 -21.12 2.58 -13.46
C LEU A 240 -22.53 3.11 -13.29
N THR A 241 -22.72 4.44 -13.34
CA THR A 241 -24.05 5.04 -13.22
C THR A 241 -24.86 4.84 -14.50
N PRO A 242 -26.20 4.96 -14.49
CA PRO A 242 -27.01 4.80 -15.69
C PRO A 242 -26.54 5.70 -16.84
N GLY A 243 -26.32 5.09 -18.01
CA GLY A 243 -25.78 5.76 -19.20
C GLY A 243 -24.25 5.93 -19.25
N SER A 244 -23.54 5.54 -18.18
CA SER A 244 -22.06 5.61 -18.16
C SER A 244 -21.37 4.33 -18.62
N VAL A 245 -22.12 3.31 -19.06
CA VAL A 245 -21.55 2.05 -19.60
C VAL A 245 -21.07 2.28 -21.04
N THR A 246 -20.06 3.14 -21.18
CA THR A 246 -19.41 3.48 -22.46
C THR A 246 -18.19 2.61 -22.71
N ALA A 247 -17.74 2.53 -23.96
CA ALA A 247 -16.52 1.78 -24.33
C ALA A 247 -15.31 2.24 -23.50
N THR A 248 -15.11 3.55 -23.34
CA THR A 248 -13.98 4.13 -22.58
C THR A 248 -14.03 3.75 -21.09
N ASN A 249 -15.20 3.82 -20.47
CA ASN A 249 -15.36 3.52 -19.06
C ASN A 249 -15.16 2.02 -18.78
N VAL A 250 -15.72 1.17 -19.65
CA VAL A 250 -15.50 -0.29 -19.55
C VAL A 250 -14.05 -0.66 -19.80
N GLU A 251 -13.37 0.00 -20.75
CA GLU A 251 -11.94 -0.15 -21.00
C GLU A 251 -11.12 0.16 -19.74
N SER A 252 -11.44 1.23 -19.00
CA SER A 252 -10.78 1.57 -17.73
C SER A 252 -10.96 0.45 -16.68
N VAL A 253 -12.14 -0.12 -16.57
CA VAL A 253 -12.44 -1.21 -15.64
C VAL A 253 -11.66 -2.49 -16.02
N ILE A 254 -11.71 -2.91 -17.29
CA ILE A 254 -11.03 -4.12 -17.76
C ILE A 254 -9.51 -3.93 -17.78
N GLY A 255 -9.01 -2.74 -18.16
CA GLY A 255 -7.59 -2.40 -18.14
C GLY A 255 -6.96 -2.59 -16.76
N THR A 256 -7.69 -2.28 -15.69
CA THR A 256 -7.21 -2.52 -14.32
C THR A 256 -7.03 -4.02 -14.03
N LYS A 257 -7.84 -4.91 -14.62
CA LYS A 257 -7.65 -6.36 -14.50
C LYS A 257 -6.45 -6.89 -15.30
N ILE A 258 -6.08 -6.23 -16.39
CA ILE A 258 -4.89 -6.58 -17.17
C ILE A 258 -3.61 -6.33 -16.36
N ILE A 259 -3.56 -5.26 -15.56
CA ILE A 259 -2.39 -4.95 -14.73
C ILE A 259 -2.13 -6.10 -13.76
N LYS A 260 -0.95 -6.72 -13.88
CA LYS A 260 -0.53 -7.89 -13.09
C LYS A 260 -1.54 -9.04 -13.08
N ASN A 261 -2.39 -9.15 -14.11
CA ASN A 261 -3.48 -10.13 -14.20
C ASN A 261 -4.43 -10.08 -12.98
N GLY A 262 -4.76 -8.86 -12.55
CA GLY A 262 -5.62 -8.59 -11.40
C GLY A 262 -4.97 -8.78 -10.03
N GLN A 263 -3.66 -9.06 -9.95
CA GLN A 263 -2.92 -9.25 -8.69
C GLN A 263 -2.50 -7.90 -8.08
N MET A 264 -3.46 -6.99 -7.92
CA MET A 264 -3.25 -5.63 -7.42
C MET A 264 -4.33 -5.27 -6.39
N CYS A 265 -3.93 -4.72 -5.24
CA CYS A 265 -4.82 -4.38 -4.14
C CYS A 265 -5.91 -3.34 -4.51
N VAL A 266 -5.64 -2.51 -5.51
CA VAL A 266 -6.59 -1.52 -6.08
C VAL A 266 -7.19 -1.96 -7.41
N SER A 267 -7.03 -3.22 -7.83
CA SER A 267 -7.72 -3.77 -8.99
C SER A 267 -9.23 -3.76 -8.77
N VAL A 268 -10.01 -3.49 -9.81
CA VAL A 268 -11.47 -3.62 -9.70
C VAL A 268 -11.81 -5.06 -9.34
N ASP A 269 -12.39 -5.27 -8.16
CA ASP A 269 -12.71 -6.60 -7.67
C ASP A 269 -14.13 -7.03 -7.99
N TYR A 270 -15.04 -6.08 -8.22
CA TYR A 270 -16.37 -6.28 -8.83
C TYR A 270 -16.88 -4.98 -9.47
N ALA A 271 -17.74 -5.11 -10.48
CA ALA A 271 -18.39 -3.99 -11.15
C ALA A 271 -19.90 -3.99 -10.89
N LEU A 272 -20.43 -2.86 -10.39
CA LEU A 272 -21.86 -2.61 -10.27
C LEU A 272 -22.32 -1.93 -11.56
N VAL A 273 -23.25 -2.59 -12.27
CA VAL A 273 -23.70 -2.17 -13.60
C VAL A 273 -25.23 -2.10 -13.62
N PRO A 274 -25.83 -1.02 -14.18
CA PRO A 274 -27.29 -0.97 -14.31
C PRO A 274 -27.81 -2.21 -15.02
N ARG A 275 -28.86 -2.84 -14.49
CA ARG A 275 -29.36 -4.14 -14.99
C ARG A 275 -29.61 -4.16 -16.48
N GLY A 276 -30.17 -3.08 -17.03
CA GLY A 276 -30.46 -2.97 -18.46
C GLY A 276 -29.22 -2.76 -19.34
N GLU A 277 -28.03 -2.49 -18.75
CA GLU A 277 -26.81 -2.18 -19.48
C GLU A 277 -25.73 -3.29 -19.36
N VAL A 278 -26.03 -4.42 -18.70
CA VAL A 278 -25.08 -5.52 -18.50
C VAL A 278 -24.57 -6.08 -19.83
N GLU A 279 -25.45 -6.29 -20.82
CA GLU A 279 -25.02 -6.82 -22.12
C GLU A 279 -24.16 -5.79 -22.90
N THR A 280 -24.42 -4.49 -22.72
CA THR A 280 -23.58 -3.41 -23.26
C THR A 280 -22.20 -3.45 -22.64
N PHE A 281 -22.11 -3.64 -21.32
CA PHE A 281 -20.82 -3.82 -20.61
C PHE A 281 -20.05 -5.02 -21.17
N VAL A 282 -20.69 -6.18 -21.29
CA VAL A 282 -20.08 -7.41 -21.86
C VAL A 282 -19.60 -7.15 -23.29
N GLY A 283 -20.40 -6.48 -24.11
CA GLY A 283 -20.04 -6.14 -25.49
C GLY A 283 -18.81 -5.26 -25.58
N HIS A 284 -18.75 -4.19 -24.77
CA HIS A 284 -17.59 -3.29 -24.73
C HIS A 284 -16.34 -3.98 -24.17
N ALA A 285 -16.47 -4.81 -23.14
CA ALA A 285 -15.36 -5.58 -22.57
C ALA A 285 -14.72 -6.52 -23.59
N ARG A 286 -15.54 -7.26 -24.36
CA ARG A 286 -15.07 -8.12 -25.46
C ARG A 286 -14.38 -7.29 -26.56
N ALA A 287 -15.05 -6.25 -27.05
CA ALA A 287 -14.49 -5.40 -28.10
C ALA A 287 -13.15 -4.76 -27.71
N PHE A 288 -12.99 -4.42 -26.43
CA PHE A 288 -11.70 -3.93 -25.92
C PHE A 288 -10.63 -5.02 -25.99
N MET A 289 -10.90 -6.21 -25.44
CA MET A 289 -9.92 -7.30 -25.41
C MET A 289 -9.59 -7.81 -26.81
N ASP A 290 -10.57 -7.95 -27.70
CA ASP A 290 -10.34 -8.34 -29.10
C ASP A 290 -9.42 -7.35 -29.85
N ARG A 291 -9.51 -6.06 -29.50
CA ARG A 291 -8.67 -5.01 -30.11
C ARG A 291 -7.29 -4.91 -29.46
N ALA A 292 -7.23 -4.92 -28.12
CA ALA A 292 -6.04 -4.59 -27.36
C ALA A 292 -5.16 -5.78 -27.03
N ALA A 293 -5.75 -6.94 -26.78
CA ALA A 293 -5.04 -8.14 -26.32
C ALA A 293 -5.79 -9.43 -26.69
N PRO A 294 -5.98 -9.75 -28.00
CA PRO A 294 -6.78 -10.91 -28.43
C PRO A 294 -6.24 -12.24 -27.89
N ASP A 295 -4.91 -12.34 -27.78
CA ASP A 295 -4.20 -13.53 -27.28
C ASP A 295 -3.67 -13.33 -25.85
N TYR A 296 -4.38 -12.56 -25.01
CA TYR A 296 -3.88 -12.07 -23.71
C TYR A 296 -3.21 -13.16 -22.89
N ALA A 297 -3.90 -14.26 -22.62
CA ALA A 297 -3.38 -15.30 -21.73
C ALA A 297 -2.24 -16.15 -22.34
N GLN A 298 -2.02 -16.05 -23.65
CA GLN A 298 -0.94 -16.74 -24.40
C GLN A 298 0.16 -15.75 -24.84
N GLY A 299 -0.15 -14.45 -24.82
CA GLY A 299 0.72 -13.40 -25.29
C GLY A 299 1.73 -12.92 -24.23
N SER A 300 2.60 -12.00 -24.67
CA SER A 300 3.63 -11.36 -23.82
C SER A 300 3.05 -10.38 -22.78
N ASP A 301 1.76 -10.05 -22.87
CA ASP A 301 1.13 -9.02 -22.04
C ASP A 301 0.49 -9.58 -20.76
N CYS A 302 0.42 -10.90 -20.64
CA CYS A 302 -0.10 -11.54 -19.43
C CYS A 302 0.98 -11.68 -18.36
N THR A 303 0.60 -11.36 -17.13
CA THR A 303 1.41 -11.70 -15.93
C THR A 303 0.94 -13.04 -15.37
N GLY A 304 1.86 -13.98 -15.15
CA GLY A 304 1.55 -15.25 -14.48
C GLY A 304 1.07 -15.05 -13.03
N MET A 305 0.24 -15.95 -12.54
CA MET A 305 -0.07 -16.02 -11.10
C MET A 305 1.21 -16.32 -10.33
N ILE A 306 1.44 -15.63 -9.22
CA ILE A 306 2.74 -15.67 -8.51
C ILE A 306 3.20 -17.08 -8.12
N SER A 307 2.27 -17.98 -7.82
CA SER A 307 2.59 -19.37 -7.48
C SER A 307 1.51 -20.34 -7.94
N PRO A 308 1.82 -21.66 -8.03
CA PRO A 308 0.81 -22.69 -8.30
C PRO A 308 -0.38 -22.64 -7.33
N ARG A 309 -0.13 -22.41 -6.03
CA ARG A 309 -1.18 -22.28 -5.02
C ARG A 309 -2.14 -21.12 -5.31
N HIS A 310 -1.62 -19.96 -5.78
CA HIS A 310 -2.47 -18.83 -6.15
C HIS A 310 -3.24 -19.10 -7.45
N TYR A 311 -2.60 -19.77 -8.40
CA TYR A 311 -3.28 -20.25 -9.61
C TYR A 311 -4.45 -21.18 -9.28
N ASP A 312 -4.20 -22.21 -8.47
CA ASP A 312 -5.22 -23.18 -8.07
C ASP A 312 -6.37 -22.51 -7.33
N ARG A 313 -6.08 -21.55 -6.44
CA ARG A 313 -7.12 -20.78 -5.73
C ARG A 313 -8.07 -20.05 -6.69
N ILE A 314 -7.55 -19.44 -7.75
CA ILE A 314 -8.39 -18.75 -8.75
C ILE A 314 -9.16 -19.76 -9.60
N ALA A 315 -8.54 -20.86 -9.99
CA ALA A 315 -9.19 -21.93 -10.73
C ALA A 315 -10.35 -22.55 -9.91
N ASP A 316 -10.16 -22.78 -8.61
CA ASP A 316 -11.18 -23.29 -7.69
C ASP A 316 -12.36 -22.31 -7.56
N MET A 317 -12.09 -21.01 -7.42
CA MET A 317 -13.13 -19.97 -7.39
C MET A 317 -13.97 -19.96 -8.66
N LEU A 318 -13.31 -20.11 -9.82
CA LEU A 318 -13.99 -20.16 -11.11
C LEU A 318 -14.81 -21.45 -11.27
N SER A 319 -14.29 -22.58 -10.79
CA SER A 319 -15.01 -23.85 -10.77
C SER A 319 -16.28 -23.77 -9.91
N GLU A 320 -16.15 -23.23 -8.67
CA GLU A 320 -17.29 -23.00 -7.78
C GLU A 320 -18.39 -22.16 -8.45
N ALA A 321 -18.00 -21.06 -9.12
CA ALA A 321 -18.95 -20.21 -9.82
C ALA A 321 -19.67 -20.94 -10.98
N ARG A 322 -18.94 -21.78 -11.75
CA ARG A 322 -19.54 -22.62 -12.82
C ARG A 322 -20.50 -23.67 -12.27
N ASP A 323 -20.10 -24.37 -11.20
CA ASP A 323 -20.93 -25.42 -10.55
C ASP A 323 -22.23 -24.82 -9.98
N ARG A 324 -22.18 -23.54 -9.56
CA ARG A 324 -23.34 -22.77 -9.11
C ARG A 324 -24.09 -22.08 -10.25
N GLN A 325 -23.80 -22.47 -11.51
CA GLN A 325 -24.49 -21.98 -12.73
C GLN A 325 -24.34 -20.45 -12.95
N THR A 326 -23.31 -19.82 -12.40
CA THR A 326 -22.97 -18.42 -12.75
C THR A 326 -22.58 -18.35 -14.23
N ARG A 327 -23.14 -17.39 -14.96
CA ARG A 327 -22.78 -17.16 -16.36
C ARG A 327 -21.34 -16.62 -16.43
N ILE A 328 -20.42 -17.44 -16.94
CA ILE A 328 -19.02 -17.06 -17.15
C ILE A 328 -18.82 -16.64 -18.60
N VAL A 329 -18.24 -15.46 -18.81
CA VAL A 329 -17.93 -14.88 -20.12
C VAL A 329 -16.42 -14.71 -20.25
N PRO A 330 -15.72 -15.60 -20.98
CA PRO A 330 -14.31 -15.37 -21.29
C PRO A 330 -14.14 -14.11 -22.16
N LEU A 331 -13.11 -13.34 -21.88
CA LEU A 331 -12.75 -12.14 -22.66
C LEU A 331 -11.56 -12.38 -23.59
N SER A 332 -10.89 -13.52 -23.48
CA SER A 332 -9.83 -13.97 -24.39
C SER A 332 -9.90 -15.49 -24.54
N SER A 333 -9.27 -16.05 -25.56
CA SER A 333 -9.16 -17.49 -25.73
C SER A 333 -8.34 -18.09 -24.60
N ASP A 334 -8.77 -19.28 -24.11
CA ASP A 334 -8.04 -20.09 -23.14
C ASP A 334 -7.35 -21.31 -23.79
N GLU A 335 -7.39 -21.42 -25.11
CA GLU A 335 -6.70 -22.49 -25.85
C GLU A 335 -5.18 -22.39 -25.66
N GLY A 336 -4.55 -23.46 -25.22
CA GLY A 336 -3.10 -23.54 -25.07
C GLY A 336 -2.52 -22.90 -23.81
N ILE A 337 -3.35 -22.43 -22.86
CA ILE A 337 -2.88 -21.96 -21.55
C ILE A 337 -2.29 -23.14 -20.78
N GLY A 338 -1.00 -23.06 -20.52
CA GLY A 338 -0.28 -24.09 -19.76
C GLY A 338 -0.08 -23.70 -18.30
N ALA A 339 -0.10 -24.68 -17.41
CA ALA A 339 0.29 -24.50 -16.02
C ALA A 339 1.74 -23.94 -15.86
N ALA A 340 2.56 -24.04 -16.90
CA ALA A 340 3.96 -23.58 -16.88
C ALA A 340 4.09 -22.05 -16.80
N THR A 341 3.25 -21.30 -17.51
CA THR A 341 3.25 -19.83 -17.49
C THR A 341 2.41 -19.27 -16.36
N ARG A 342 1.53 -20.07 -15.77
CA ARG A 342 0.53 -19.69 -14.77
C ARG A 342 -0.37 -18.51 -15.19
N CYS A 343 -0.43 -18.19 -16.46
CA CYS A 343 -1.35 -17.19 -17.00
C CYS A 343 -2.79 -17.71 -17.00
N LEU A 344 -3.73 -16.84 -16.69
CA LEU A 344 -5.16 -17.11 -16.72
C LEU A 344 -5.88 -16.07 -17.58
N PRO A 345 -6.90 -16.44 -18.36
CA PRO A 345 -7.68 -15.47 -19.12
C PRO A 345 -8.50 -14.57 -18.18
N ILE A 346 -8.77 -13.36 -18.62
CA ILE A 346 -9.74 -12.50 -17.93
C ILE A 346 -11.14 -13.02 -18.24
N VAL A 347 -11.94 -13.21 -17.20
CA VAL A 347 -13.31 -13.68 -17.31
C VAL A 347 -14.28 -12.78 -16.54
N LEU A 348 -15.47 -12.56 -17.10
CA LEU A 348 -16.58 -11.93 -16.38
C LEU A 348 -17.44 -13.03 -15.75
N ALA A 349 -17.83 -12.85 -14.47
CA ALA A 349 -18.84 -13.65 -13.80
C ALA A 349 -20.10 -12.80 -13.65
N ILE A 350 -21.14 -13.10 -14.42
CA ILE A 350 -22.34 -12.25 -14.52
C ILE A 350 -23.36 -12.69 -13.46
N ASP A 351 -23.79 -11.73 -12.64
CA ASP A 351 -24.79 -11.89 -11.58
C ASP A 351 -24.50 -13.10 -10.67
N PRO A 352 -23.28 -13.21 -10.11
CA PRO A 352 -22.92 -14.32 -9.24
C PRO A 352 -23.68 -14.25 -7.91
N ALA A 353 -24.02 -15.41 -7.37
CA ALA A 353 -24.64 -15.48 -6.05
C ALA A 353 -23.71 -14.89 -4.97
N SER A 354 -24.27 -14.12 -4.04
CA SER A 354 -23.50 -13.34 -3.04
C SER A 354 -22.72 -14.21 -2.04
N ASP A 355 -23.06 -15.50 -1.91
CA ASP A 355 -22.38 -16.45 -1.03
C ASP A 355 -21.17 -17.16 -1.67
N LEU A 356 -20.90 -16.93 -2.96
CA LEU A 356 -19.73 -17.46 -3.65
C LEU A 356 -18.45 -16.82 -3.14
N ARG A 357 -17.35 -17.57 -3.18
CA ARG A 357 -16.03 -17.06 -2.76
C ARG A 357 -15.60 -15.83 -3.55
N ILE A 358 -15.87 -15.76 -4.85
CA ILE A 358 -15.58 -14.58 -5.69
C ILE A 358 -16.30 -13.30 -5.22
N MET A 359 -17.38 -13.43 -4.43
CA MET A 359 -18.12 -12.30 -3.86
C MET A 359 -17.73 -12.00 -2.41
N ARG A 360 -17.17 -12.95 -1.67
CA ARG A 360 -16.86 -12.86 -0.24
C ARG A 360 -15.40 -12.61 0.05
N GLU A 361 -14.49 -13.10 -0.81
CA GLU A 361 -13.05 -12.96 -0.69
C GLU A 361 -12.55 -11.95 -1.73
N GLU A 362 -11.47 -11.23 -1.42
CA GLU A 362 -10.71 -10.50 -2.43
C GLU A 362 -10.16 -11.48 -3.47
N ILE A 363 -10.46 -11.25 -4.74
CA ILE A 363 -10.12 -12.20 -5.80
C ILE A 363 -8.62 -12.22 -6.06
N PHE A 364 -8.00 -11.05 -6.19
CA PHE A 364 -6.57 -10.89 -6.47
C PHE A 364 -6.14 -11.72 -7.71
N GLY A 365 -6.93 -11.60 -8.77
CA GLY A 365 -6.80 -12.40 -9.98
C GLY A 365 -7.76 -11.95 -11.09
N PRO A 366 -7.78 -12.65 -12.25
CA PRO A 366 -8.43 -12.21 -13.48
C PRO A 366 -9.93 -12.51 -13.57
N ILE A 367 -10.63 -12.71 -12.46
CA ILE A 367 -12.07 -12.83 -12.45
C ILE A 367 -12.71 -11.49 -12.11
N LEU A 368 -13.67 -11.02 -12.88
CA LEU A 368 -14.44 -9.81 -12.62
C LEU A 368 -15.93 -10.15 -12.47
N PRO A 369 -16.48 -10.21 -11.25
CA PRO A 369 -17.91 -10.22 -11.01
C PRO A 369 -18.58 -8.97 -11.55
N VAL A 370 -19.65 -9.11 -12.32
CA VAL A 370 -20.52 -8.05 -12.79
C VAL A 370 -21.86 -8.20 -12.08
N VAL A 371 -22.15 -7.28 -11.18
CA VAL A 371 -23.33 -7.29 -10.31
C VAL A 371 -24.37 -6.29 -10.84
N PRO A 372 -25.51 -6.80 -11.36
CA PRO A 372 -26.58 -5.92 -11.81
C PRO A 372 -27.24 -5.19 -10.65
N TYR A 373 -27.55 -3.90 -10.82
CA TYR A 373 -28.35 -3.15 -9.86
C TYR A 373 -29.51 -2.43 -10.55
N ASP A 374 -30.58 -2.11 -9.80
CA ASP A 374 -31.79 -1.51 -10.33
C ASP A 374 -31.84 0.01 -10.16
N ASP A 375 -31.29 0.52 -9.05
CA ASP A 375 -31.15 1.95 -8.78
C ASP A 375 -29.84 2.25 -8.05
N LEU A 376 -29.41 3.51 -8.07
CA LEU A 376 -28.12 3.93 -7.53
C LEU A 376 -28.02 3.74 -6.00
N ASP A 377 -29.14 3.92 -5.30
CA ASP A 377 -29.17 3.76 -3.84
C ASP A 377 -28.94 2.29 -3.46
N ALA A 378 -29.44 1.34 -4.26
CA ALA A 378 -29.15 -0.07 -4.11
C ALA A 378 -27.66 -0.38 -4.36
N ALA A 379 -27.03 0.24 -5.35
CA ALA A 379 -25.60 0.10 -5.59
C ALA A 379 -24.77 0.66 -4.42
N ILE A 380 -25.11 1.83 -3.90
CA ILE A 380 -24.47 2.43 -2.72
C ILE A 380 -24.66 1.54 -1.48
N ALA A 381 -25.89 1.06 -1.26
CA ALA A 381 -26.18 0.16 -0.14
C ALA A 381 -25.40 -1.16 -0.23
N TYR A 382 -25.23 -1.68 -1.45
CA TYR A 382 -24.42 -2.89 -1.67
C TYR A 382 -22.96 -2.68 -1.25
N VAL A 383 -22.34 -1.55 -1.65
CA VAL A 383 -20.97 -1.20 -1.24
C VAL A 383 -20.88 -1.03 0.29
N ASN A 384 -21.82 -0.32 0.88
CA ASN A 384 -21.84 -0.04 2.32
C ASN A 384 -22.16 -1.28 3.18
N GLY A 385 -22.77 -2.31 2.59
CA GLY A 385 -23.01 -3.61 3.23
C GLY A 385 -21.75 -4.47 3.35
N GLY A 386 -20.68 -4.12 2.62
CA GLY A 386 -19.38 -4.79 2.67
C GLY A 386 -18.37 -4.09 3.58
N GLU A 387 -17.15 -4.61 3.58
CA GLU A 387 -16.02 -3.95 4.24
C GLU A 387 -15.56 -2.74 3.42
N ARG A 388 -14.99 -1.73 4.10
CA ARG A 388 -14.47 -0.53 3.43
C ARG A 388 -13.33 -0.89 2.49
N PRO A 389 -13.48 -0.64 1.16
CA PRO A 389 -12.47 -1.02 0.18
C PRO A 389 -11.26 -0.08 0.23
N LEU A 390 -10.12 -0.54 -0.26
CA LEU A 390 -8.92 0.28 -0.44
C LEU A 390 -9.14 1.32 -1.55
N GLY A 391 -9.77 0.96 -2.66
CA GLY A 391 -10.14 1.84 -3.76
C GLY A 391 -11.64 1.75 -4.07
N LEU A 392 -12.24 2.87 -4.49
CA LEU A 392 -13.61 2.94 -5.00
C LEU A 392 -13.61 3.76 -6.29
N TYR A 393 -14.30 3.26 -7.30
CA TYR A 393 -14.35 3.88 -8.62
C TYR A 393 -15.79 4.16 -9.01
N VAL A 394 -16.06 5.40 -9.44
CA VAL A 394 -17.40 5.77 -9.91
C VAL A 394 -17.30 6.39 -11.30
N PHE A 395 -18.18 5.95 -12.19
CA PHE A 395 -18.27 6.43 -13.57
C PHE A 395 -19.58 7.11 -13.81
N GLY A 396 -19.54 8.35 -14.31
CA GLY A 396 -20.72 9.16 -14.61
C GLY A 396 -20.32 10.53 -15.10
N ASP A 397 -21.14 11.10 -15.99
CA ASP A 397 -20.93 12.44 -16.57
C ASP A 397 -21.54 13.55 -15.70
N ASP A 398 -22.50 13.22 -14.83
CA ASP A 398 -23.11 14.17 -13.89
C ASP A 398 -22.33 14.23 -12.57
N PRO A 399 -21.63 15.33 -12.28
CA PRO A 399 -20.90 15.50 -11.02
C PRO A 399 -21.78 15.36 -9.78
N THR A 400 -23.07 15.72 -9.86
CA THR A 400 -24.00 15.60 -8.73
C THR A 400 -24.18 14.13 -8.34
N VAL A 401 -24.26 13.24 -9.32
CA VAL A 401 -24.43 11.80 -9.12
C VAL A 401 -23.14 11.18 -8.59
N THR A 402 -21.99 11.54 -9.15
CA THR A 402 -20.69 11.03 -8.68
C THR A 402 -20.37 11.52 -7.28
N ASP A 403 -20.66 12.78 -6.96
CA ASP A 403 -20.49 13.36 -5.61
C ASP A 403 -21.43 12.70 -4.59
N GLN A 404 -22.67 12.35 -4.98
CA GLN A 404 -23.58 11.58 -4.12
C GLN A 404 -22.95 10.24 -3.73
N VAL A 405 -22.37 9.50 -4.69
CA VAL A 405 -21.72 8.22 -4.42
C VAL A 405 -20.52 8.41 -3.47
N LEU A 406 -19.68 9.41 -3.76
CA LEU A 406 -18.49 9.68 -2.92
C LEU A 406 -18.87 10.11 -1.50
N ALA A 407 -19.92 10.93 -1.34
CA ALA A 407 -20.40 11.37 -0.03
C ALA A 407 -21.07 10.24 0.78
N ALA A 408 -21.72 9.30 0.09
CA ALA A 408 -22.48 8.22 0.72
C ALA A 408 -21.63 6.94 1.01
N THR A 409 -20.38 6.88 0.54
CA THR A 409 -19.50 5.70 0.69
C THR A 409 -18.21 6.06 1.41
N THR A 410 -17.49 5.05 1.92
CA THR A 410 -16.17 5.23 2.54
C THR A 410 -15.18 4.25 1.93
N SER A 411 -13.99 4.75 1.53
CA SER A 411 -12.88 3.95 0.99
C SER A 411 -11.54 4.52 1.43
N GLY A 412 -10.44 3.82 1.17
CA GLY A 412 -9.10 4.34 1.33
C GLY A 412 -8.83 5.51 0.38
N GLY A 413 -9.11 5.32 -0.90
CA GLY A 413 -9.07 6.33 -1.94
C GLY A 413 -10.20 6.13 -2.95
N ALA A 414 -10.44 7.13 -3.81
CA ALA A 414 -11.46 7.03 -4.86
C ALA A 414 -10.98 7.68 -6.17
N SER A 415 -11.52 7.22 -7.31
CA SER A 415 -11.37 7.89 -8.61
C SER A 415 -12.71 8.03 -9.30
N VAL A 416 -12.87 9.12 -10.05
CA VAL A 416 -14.03 9.39 -10.92
C VAL A 416 -13.62 9.20 -12.37
N ASN A 417 -14.42 8.46 -13.13
CA ASN A 417 -14.25 8.17 -14.56
C ASN A 417 -12.90 7.48 -14.92
N THR A 418 -12.27 6.83 -13.94
CA THR A 418 -11.07 6.01 -14.11
C THR A 418 -10.92 5.07 -12.92
N CYS A 419 -10.00 4.10 -13.01
CA CYS A 419 -9.69 3.18 -11.92
C CYS A 419 -8.22 3.28 -11.51
N ALA A 420 -7.94 3.10 -10.23
CA ALA A 420 -6.61 2.92 -9.61
C ALA A 420 -5.62 4.11 -9.75
N VAL A 421 -5.90 5.14 -10.54
CA VAL A 421 -4.95 6.25 -10.81
C VAL A 421 -4.58 7.01 -9.54
N GLN A 422 -5.51 7.15 -8.59
CA GLN A 422 -5.26 7.83 -7.31
C GLN A 422 -4.12 7.18 -6.51
N SER A 423 -3.89 5.88 -6.69
CA SER A 423 -2.83 5.15 -5.99
C SER A 423 -1.44 5.37 -6.58
N ALA A 424 -1.36 5.81 -7.84
CA ALA A 424 -0.11 6.05 -8.56
C ALA A 424 0.38 7.50 -8.45
N LEU A 425 -0.45 8.41 -7.92
CA LEU A 425 -0.09 9.84 -7.83
C LEU A 425 0.85 10.09 -6.64
N PRO A 426 2.07 10.59 -6.88
CA PRO A 426 3.02 10.89 -5.81
C PRO A 426 2.58 12.07 -4.92
N SER A 427 1.54 12.80 -5.32
CA SER A 427 0.97 13.94 -4.58
C SER A 427 -0.16 13.56 -3.64
N MET A 428 -0.63 12.32 -3.68
CA MET A 428 -1.76 11.85 -2.86
C MET A 428 -1.28 10.76 -1.90
N GLY A 429 -1.67 10.86 -0.63
CA GLY A 429 -1.45 9.81 0.34
C GLY A 429 -2.22 8.54 -0.04
N PHE A 430 -1.51 7.43 -0.11
CA PHE A 430 -2.08 6.10 -0.35
C PHE A 430 -2.29 5.37 0.97
N GLY A 431 -3.47 4.82 1.18
CA GLY A 431 -3.78 4.03 2.37
C GLY A 431 -5.26 3.70 2.52
N GLY A 432 -5.51 2.66 3.32
CA GLY A 432 -6.82 2.11 3.57
C GLY A 432 -7.62 2.79 4.68
N SER A 433 -8.83 2.29 4.93
CA SER A 433 -9.71 2.66 6.02
C SER A 433 -10.46 1.43 6.55
N GLY A 434 -10.47 1.23 7.87
CA GLY A 434 -11.10 0.06 8.48
C GLY A 434 -10.37 -1.23 8.10
N MET A 435 -11.05 -2.16 7.45
CA MET A 435 -10.47 -3.45 7.06
C MET A 435 -9.46 -3.36 5.91
N SER A 436 -9.45 -2.26 5.14
CA SER A 436 -8.44 -2.05 4.10
C SER A 436 -7.16 -1.40 4.61
N GLY A 437 -7.09 -0.99 5.89
CA GLY A 437 -5.85 -0.53 6.48
C GLY A 437 -5.98 0.67 7.42
N MET A 438 -4.81 1.16 7.86
CA MET A 438 -4.64 2.35 8.69
C MET A 438 -3.29 3.02 8.39
N GLY A 439 -3.24 4.33 8.55
CA GLY A 439 -2.10 5.15 8.12
C GLY A 439 -2.09 5.37 6.61
N ARG A 440 -1.07 6.03 6.12
CA ARG A 440 -0.86 6.33 4.70
C ARG A 440 0.62 6.44 4.38
N HIS A 441 1.00 6.00 3.19
CA HIS A 441 2.28 6.35 2.60
C HIS A 441 2.05 7.12 1.30
N HIS A 442 3.06 7.55 0.58
CA HIS A 442 3.04 8.50 -0.52
C HIS A 442 2.85 9.97 -0.09
N GLY A 443 3.54 10.84 -0.80
CA GLY A 443 3.39 12.28 -0.71
C GLY A 443 3.70 12.84 0.69
N ILE A 444 3.10 13.97 0.97
CA ILE A 444 3.27 14.64 2.26
C ILE A 444 2.66 13.83 3.42
N GLU A 445 1.61 13.05 3.15
CA GLU A 445 1.00 12.16 4.13
C GLU A 445 2.00 11.09 4.57
N GLY A 446 2.72 10.45 3.62
CA GLY A 446 3.76 9.48 3.92
C GLY A 446 4.96 10.11 4.65
N PHE A 447 5.41 11.29 4.23
CA PHE A 447 6.45 12.02 4.95
C PHE A 447 6.04 12.28 6.42
N ARG A 448 4.79 12.69 6.64
CA ARG A 448 4.25 12.93 8.00
C ARG A 448 4.08 11.65 8.79
N GLU A 449 3.62 10.58 8.15
CA GLU A 449 3.45 9.26 8.76
C GLU A 449 4.76 8.70 9.30
N PHE A 450 5.85 8.86 8.54
CA PHE A 450 7.18 8.43 8.96
C PHE A 450 7.95 9.50 9.76
N SER A 451 7.29 10.60 10.16
CA SER A 451 7.86 11.65 10.99
C SER A 451 7.22 11.67 12.39
N ASN A 452 8.03 12.00 13.40
CA ASN A 452 7.53 12.45 14.70
C ASN A 452 7.14 13.93 14.60
N GLN A 453 5.85 14.21 14.71
CA GLN A 453 5.30 15.57 14.63
C GLN A 453 5.39 16.24 16.00
N ARG A 454 6.54 16.90 16.26
CA ARG A 454 6.83 17.52 17.55
C ARG A 454 6.28 18.94 17.63
N GLY A 455 5.31 19.15 18.52
CA GLY A 455 4.86 20.50 18.88
C GLY A 455 5.95 21.23 19.65
N VAL A 456 6.28 22.45 19.21
CA VAL A 456 7.25 23.34 19.86
C VAL A 456 6.58 24.66 20.18
N PHE A 457 6.64 25.06 21.44
CA PHE A 457 6.19 26.37 21.92
C PHE A 457 7.39 27.17 22.39
N VAL A 458 7.52 28.40 21.90
CA VAL A 458 8.57 29.32 22.32
C VAL A 458 7.92 30.52 23.00
N ARG A 459 8.16 30.63 24.30
CA ARG A 459 7.60 31.71 25.14
C ARG A 459 8.16 33.07 24.68
N GLY A 460 7.26 34.04 24.57
CA GLY A 460 7.58 35.44 24.29
C GLY A 460 7.40 36.34 25.51
N ALA A 461 7.16 37.61 25.27
CA ALA A 461 6.84 38.60 26.29
C ALA A 461 5.32 38.90 26.26
N GLY A 462 4.80 39.34 27.42
CA GLY A 462 3.41 39.80 27.55
C GLY A 462 2.38 38.66 27.57
N ASP A 463 2.80 37.44 27.86
CA ASP A 463 1.90 36.28 27.99
C ASP A 463 1.21 36.23 29.37
N MET A 464 0.15 35.44 29.45
CA MET A 464 -0.60 35.19 30.67
C MET A 464 -0.26 33.83 31.29
N ILE A 465 0.82 33.17 30.89
CA ILE A 465 1.16 31.79 31.31
C ILE A 465 1.27 31.66 32.82
N ASP A 466 1.78 32.71 33.52
CA ASP A 466 1.89 32.71 34.98
C ASP A 466 0.53 32.65 35.70
N THR A 467 -0.58 32.94 35.02
CA THR A 467 -1.92 32.76 35.59
C THR A 467 -2.32 31.29 35.76
N PHE A 468 -1.63 30.39 35.05
CA PHE A 468 -1.85 28.95 35.18
C PHE A 468 -1.09 28.32 36.35
N TYR A 469 -0.31 29.11 37.11
CA TYR A 469 0.46 28.63 38.23
C TYR A 469 -0.17 29.08 39.56
N ALA A 470 0.03 28.27 40.62
CA ALA A 470 -0.38 28.64 41.95
C ALA A 470 0.44 29.83 42.52
N PRO A 471 -0.14 30.72 43.33
CA PRO A 471 -1.55 30.75 43.75
C PRO A 471 -2.48 31.26 42.65
N TYR A 472 -3.61 30.58 42.45
CA TYR A 472 -4.54 30.84 41.33
C TYR A 472 -5.38 32.12 41.48
N THR A 473 -4.93 33.10 42.25
CA THR A 473 -5.65 34.37 42.43
C THR A 473 -5.76 35.19 41.16
N LYS A 474 -4.71 35.17 40.31
CA LYS A 474 -4.72 35.81 38.97
C LYS A 474 -5.67 35.06 38.03
N ALA A 475 -5.64 33.72 38.05
CA ALA A 475 -6.53 32.90 37.23
C ALA A 475 -7.98 33.18 37.55
N ALA A 476 -8.36 33.31 38.83
CA ALA A 476 -9.73 33.61 39.21
C ALA A 476 -10.26 34.91 38.63
N ALA A 477 -9.42 35.96 38.56
CA ALA A 477 -9.80 37.25 37.97
C ALA A 477 -9.99 37.14 36.44
N VAL A 478 -9.09 36.43 35.75
CA VAL A 478 -9.17 36.19 34.29
C VAL A 478 -10.42 35.38 33.95
N VAL A 479 -10.68 34.30 34.68
CA VAL A 479 -11.85 33.46 34.52
C VAL A 479 -13.14 34.24 34.71
N ALA A 480 -13.22 35.04 35.78
CA ALA A 480 -14.39 35.87 36.08
C ALA A 480 -14.64 36.90 34.93
N ALA A 481 -13.57 37.55 34.44
CA ALA A 481 -13.70 38.47 33.31
C ALA A 481 -14.16 37.79 32.01
N ALA A 482 -13.59 36.61 31.70
CA ALA A 482 -13.98 35.84 30.53
C ALA A 482 -15.45 35.37 30.54
N PHE A 483 -15.91 34.83 31.67
CA PHE A 483 -17.30 34.40 31.83
C PHE A 483 -18.32 35.58 31.87
N ASN A 484 -17.89 36.76 32.27
CA ASN A 484 -18.75 37.96 32.20
C ASN A 484 -18.87 38.53 30.78
N ALA A 485 -17.97 38.12 29.85
CA ALA A 485 -17.99 38.54 28.45
C ALA A 485 -18.76 37.57 27.51
N LEU A 486 -19.10 36.35 27.99
CA LEU A 486 -19.98 35.39 27.33
C LEU A 486 -21.46 35.69 27.58
#